data_bd953d6f6421a489fcca9d8ed854b7de
#
_entry.id   bd953d6f6421a489fcca9d8ed854b7de
#
_cell.length_a   1.000
_cell.length_b   1.000
_cell.length_c   1.000
_cell.angle_alpha   90.00
_cell.angle_beta   90.00
_cell.angle_gamma   90.00
#
_symmetry.space_group_name_H-M   'P 1'
#
loop_
_entity.id
_entity.type
_entity.pdbx_description
1 polymer ?
#
loop_
_entity_poly.entity_id
_entity_poly.type
_entity_poly.pdbx_seq_one_letter_code
_entity_poly.pdbx_strand_id
1 'polypeptide(L)'
;MGDRALSRRGFLAASAAAGLGMTALSGCGGDSDGGSSSGTTTVEWWNISTTEPTKTVWAGLAKKFEAQNPKVKLKITQLENDAYKSKMTALTASGKLPDIFHTWGGGVLQQQVEAGLVEDLTDRTKPWADGMLSVAKQPYLIDKKTYGIPFDIGMIGFWYNKALFEQAGISEPPTTWSGFLDAVRKLKAKNIAPIALAGKEKWPGMYYWAYLAMRTAGIQALQKANDDKDFTAPGLVQAGAHLDELVKLQPFQKGFLGAAYSTPNGQAATMGNGKAAMELMGQWAPVVEADSGKGLGSDLGFFPFPAVEGGKGAITEVFGGGGGHALRKGAPQAAVDFLKFFASETTDLELVKKTNTLPVVPGAEKGLSDPNTKAVQAQLKGATGFQLYLDQAYDPAVGQEVNDSVAALIAGSKSPEQVTQSITKTAKEA
;
A
#
# COMPACT_ATOMS: atom_id res chain seq x y z
N MET A 1 -21.31 -58.89 0.94
CA MET A 1 -19.97 -59.51 0.90
C MET A 1 -19.01 -58.46 0.45
N GLY A 2 -18.12 -57.88 1.15
CA GLY A 2 -17.64 -57.97 2.54
C GLY A 2 -16.71 -56.78 2.72
N ASP A 3 -16.98 -56.01 3.77
CA ASP A 3 -16.16 -54.95 4.29
C ASP A 3 -14.72 -55.37 4.54
N ARG A 4 -13.76 -54.46 4.28
CA ARG A 4 -12.58 -54.32 5.14
C ARG A 4 -12.05 -52.89 5.14
N ALA A 5 -12.38 -52.17 6.19
CA ALA A 5 -11.71 -50.99 6.68
C ALA A 5 -10.24 -51.33 7.04
N LEU A 6 -9.29 -50.50 6.60
CA LEU A 6 -7.90 -50.50 7.07
C LEU A 6 -7.65 -49.35 8.03
N SER A 7 -7.41 -49.73 9.27
CA SER A 7 -7.11 -48.95 10.44
C SER A 7 -5.75 -48.22 10.34
N ARG A 8 -5.75 -46.93 10.72
CA ARG A 8 -4.54 -46.16 11.03
C ARG A 8 -3.98 -46.59 12.39
N ARG A 9 -2.97 -47.44 12.43
CA ARG A 9 -2.01 -47.59 13.56
C ARG A 9 -0.94 -48.62 13.16
N GLY A 10 0.32 -48.16 13.07
CA GLY A 10 1.45 -49.08 13.03
C GLY A 10 2.57 -48.65 12.08
N PHE A 11 3.33 -47.64 12.44
CA PHE A 11 4.74 -47.52 12.00
C PHE A 11 5.53 -46.74 13.07
N LEU A 12 5.87 -47.47 14.12
CA LEU A 12 6.92 -47.12 15.08
C LEU A 12 7.71 -48.42 15.36
N ALA A 13 9.00 -48.29 15.24
CA ALA A 13 10.04 -49.13 15.81
C ALA A 13 10.92 -49.93 14.84
N ALA A 14 12.18 -49.73 15.12
CA ALA A 14 13.40 -50.42 14.73
C ALA A 14 14.21 -49.66 13.64
N SER A 15 15.41 -49.12 13.97
CA SER A 15 16.59 -49.84 14.38
C SER A 15 17.63 -48.93 15.01
N ALA A 16 18.15 -49.31 16.13
CA ALA A 16 19.37 -48.79 16.75
C ALA A 16 20.60 -49.65 16.35
N ALA A 17 21.76 -49.03 16.45
CA ALA A 17 23.05 -49.63 16.78
C ALA A 17 24.12 -49.71 15.69
N ALA A 18 25.28 -49.27 16.16
CA ALA A 18 26.68 -49.46 15.78
C ALA A 18 27.29 -48.40 14.86
N GLY A 19 28.44 -47.76 15.16
CA GLY A 19 29.44 -48.07 16.14
C GLY A 19 30.48 -46.93 16.27
N LEU A 20 31.15 -46.92 17.36
CA LEU A 20 32.24 -46.05 17.81
C LEU A 20 33.47 -46.04 16.88
N GLY A 21 34.08 -44.84 16.69
CA GLY A 21 35.39 -44.67 16.14
C GLY A 21 35.97 -43.35 16.64
N MET A 22 36.61 -43.37 17.83
CA MET A 22 37.47 -42.29 18.34
C MET A 22 38.82 -42.30 17.57
N THR A 23 39.23 -41.16 17.06
CA THR A 23 40.65 -40.82 16.97
C THR A 23 40.82 -39.34 17.33
N ALA A 24 41.41 -39.14 18.49
CA ALA A 24 41.96 -37.88 18.92
C ALA A 24 43.28 -37.67 18.24
N LEU A 25 43.51 -36.50 17.67
CA LEU A 25 44.83 -35.96 17.41
C LEU A 25 44.85 -34.49 17.80
N SER A 26 45.50 -34.24 18.92
CA SER A 26 45.92 -32.96 19.43
C SER A 26 47.00 -32.39 18.53
N GLY A 27 46.84 -31.12 18.14
CA GLY A 27 47.85 -30.29 17.47
C GLY A 27 47.71 -28.87 17.91
N CYS A 28 48.49 -28.47 18.93
CA CYS A 28 48.71 -27.04 19.24
C CYS A 28 49.52 -26.40 18.14
N GLY A 29 49.09 -25.24 17.65
CA GLY A 29 49.81 -24.34 16.81
C GLY A 29 49.10 -23.00 16.84
N GLY A 30 49.54 -22.09 17.69
CA GLY A 30 49.13 -20.70 17.65
C GLY A 30 49.71 -20.03 16.43
N ASP A 31 48.90 -19.32 15.73
CA ASP A 31 49.30 -18.11 15.00
C ASP A 31 48.08 -17.18 14.96
N SER A 32 48.24 -16.06 15.64
CA SER A 32 47.37 -14.92 15.56
C SER A 32 47.66 -14.21 14.24
N ASP A 33 46.98 -14.66 13.19
CA ASP A 33 46.84 -13.86 11.99
C ASP A 33 45.49 -13.17 11.98
N GLY A 34 45.54 -11.85 12.11
CA GLY A 34 44.40 -10.97 11.88
C GLY A 34 43.91 -11.08 10.45
N GLY A 35 43.24 -12.17 10.16
CA GLY A 35 42.52 -12.37 8.91
C GLY A 35 41.36 -11.39 8.83
N SER A 36 41.61 -10.29 8.14
CA SER A 36 40.57 -9.41 7.61
C SER A 36 39.59 -10.30 6.80
N SER A 37 38.50 -10.70 7.39
CA SER A 37 37.45 -11.44 6.67
C SER A 37 36.92 -10.51 5.58
N SER A 38 37.40 -10.73 4.34
CA SER A 38 36.85 -10.09 3.13
C SER A 38 35.41 -10.55 2.81
N GLY A 39 34.62 -10.74 3.86
CA GLY A 39 33.26 -11.25 3.74
C GLY A 39 32.34 -10.23 3.09
N THR A 40 31.59 -10.68 2.09
CA THR A 40 30.50 -9.93 1.50
C THR A 40 29.34 -9.88 2.48
N THR A 41 28.82 -8.67 2.79
CA THR A 41 27.61 -8.49 3.58
C THR A 41 26.38 -8.65 2.68
N THR A 42 25.53 -9.60 2.97
CA THR A 42 24.25 -9.75 2.28
C THR A 42 23.16 -9.00 3.05
N VAL A 43 22.38 -8.16 2.36
CA VAL A 43 21.26 -7.39 2.89
C VAL A 43 19.98 -7.89 2.21
N GLU A 44 19.04 -8.38 2.99
CA GLU A 44 17.73 -8.79 2.47
C GLU A 44 16.82 -7.56 2.31
N TRP A 45 16.33 -7.33 1.08
CA TRP A 45 15.41 -6.24 0.77
C TRP A 45 14.09 -6.77 0.22
N TRP A 46 13.03 -6.57 1.00
CA TRP A 46 11.67 -7.00 0.63
C TRP A 46 10.80 -5.81 0.24
N ASN A 47 10.15 -5.90 -0.91
CA ASN A 47 9.30 -4.84 -1.45
C ASN A 47 8.14 -5.39 -2.28
N ILE A 48 7.23 -4.48 -2.71
CA ILE A 48 6.01 -4.78 -3.47
C ILE A 48 6.10 -4.38 -4.94
N SER A 49 7.28 -4.00 -5.45
CA SER A 49 7.46 -3.50 -6.83
C SER A 49 7.50 -4.67 -7.81
N THR A 50 6.34 -5.21 -8.16
CA THR A 50 6.18 -6.36 -9.06
C THR A 50 5.82 -5.99 -10.49
N THR A 51 5.37 -4.74 -10.73
CA THR A 51 4.95 -4.23 -12.04
C THR A 51 6.04 -3.43 -12.75
N GLU A 52 6.05 -3.48 -14.08
CA GLU A 52 6.97 -2.69 -14.89
C GLU A 52 6.47 -1.25 -15.08
N PRO A 53 7.34 -0.26 -15.21
CA PRO A 53 8.82 -0.33 -15.23
C PRO A 53 9.47 -0.35 -13.85
N THR A 54 8.69 -0.20 -12.77
CA THR A 54 9.19 -0.03 -11.39
C THR A 54 10.07 -1.20 -10.95
N LYS A 55 9.65 -2.41 -11.26
CA LYS A 55 10.41 -3.63 -10.96
C LYS A 55 11.83 -3.59 -11.54
N THR A 56 11.96 -3.31 -12.84
CA THR A 56 13.24 -3.23 -13.52
C THR A 56 14.09 -2.05 -13.04
N VAL A 57 13.47 -0.90 -12.78
CA VAL A 57 14.16 0.30 -12.26
C VAL A 57 14.77 0.02 -10.88
N TRP A 58 14.02 -0.59 -9.97
CA TRP A 58 14.49 -0.92 -8.63
C TRP A 58 15.61 -1.95 -8.63
N ALA A 59 15.50 -3.00 -9.46
CA ALA A 59 16.58 -3.95 -9.66
C ALA A 59 17.86 -3.28 -10.22
N GLY A 60 17.69 -2.29 -11.12
CA GLY A 60 18.79 -1.48 -11.64
C GLY A 60 19.46 -0.61 -10.58
N LEU A 61 18.69 0.00 -9.68
CA LEU A 61 19.21 0.78 -8.55
C LEU A 61 19.99 -0.10 -7.58
N ALA A 62 19.51 -1.29 -7.27
CA ALA A 62 20.24 -2.26 -6.46
C ALA A 62 21.62 -2.59 -7.06
N LYS A 63 21.67 -2.88 -8.36
CA LYS A 63 22.94 -3.13 -9.06
C LYS A 63 23.89 -1.93 -9.04
N LYS A 64 23.36 -0.70 -9.18
CA LYS A 64 24.16 0.54 -9.07
C LYS A 64 24.77 0.69 -7.67
N PHE A 65 23.99 0.42 -6.63
CA PHE A 65 24.46 0.45 -5.25
C PHE A 65 25.55 -0.61 -5.00
N GLU A 66 25.35 -1.85 -5.45
CA GLU A 66 26.34 -2.93 -5.35
C GLU A 66 27.65 -2.59 -6.07
N ALA A 67 27.57 -1.96 -7.25
CA ALA A 67 28.76 -1.54 -8.00
C ALA A 67 29.59 -0.48 -7.24
N GLN A 68 28.94 0.40 -6.49
CA GLN A 68 29.58 1.39 -5.63
C GLN A 68 30.07 0.79 -4.30
N ASN A 69 29.53 -0.37 -3.90
CA ASN A 69 29.81 -1.05 -2.64
C ASN A 69 30.13 -2.54 -2.87
N PRO A 70 31.33 -2.89 -3.41
CA PRO A 70 31.65 -4.25 -3.88
C PRO A 70 31.57 -5.35 -2.80
N LYS A 71 31.62 -4.95 -1.51
CA LYS A 71 31.44 -5.86 -0.36
C LYS A 71 29.99 -6.03 0.10
N VAL A 72 29.02 -5.47 -0.63
CA VAL A 72 27.57 -5.59 -0.31
C VAL A 72 26.85 -6.33 -1.42
N LYS A 73 25.94 -7.20 -1.05
CA LYS A 73 24.99 -7.86 -1.94
C LYS A 73 23.56 -7.62 -1.44
N LEU A 74 22.67 -7.23 -2.36
CA LEU A 74 21.24 -7.06 -2.08
C LEU A 74 20.47 -8.30 -2.55
N LYS A 75 19.88 -9.02 -1.62
CA LYS A 75 18.96 -10.12 -1.91
C LYS A 75 17.55 -9.58 -1.95
N ILE A 76 17.04 -9.35 -3.17
CA ILE A 76 15.73 -8.74 -3.38
C ILE A 76 14.64 -9.80 -3.35
N THR A 77 13.56 -9.56 -2.59
CA THR A 77 12.31 -10.33 -2.62
C THR A 77 11.17 -9.37 -2.96
N GLN A 78 10.49 -9.65 -4.07
CA GLN A 78 9.35 -8.87 -4.55
C GLN A 78 8.09 -9.71 -4.47
N LEU A 79 7.06 -9.21 -3.82
CA LEU A 79 5.79 -9.89 -3.62
C LEU A 79 4.63 -8.93 -3.98
N GLU A 80 3.57 -9.48 -4.55
CA GLU A 80 2.31 -8.77 -4.71
C GLU A 80 1.81 -8.25 -3.36
N ASN A 81 1.08 -7.12 -3.38
CA ASN A 81 0.66 -6.38 -2.19
C ASN A 81 0.04 -7.26 -1.10
N ASP A 82 -0.97 -8.07 -1.43
CA ASP A 82 -1.67 -8.89 -0.45
C ASP A 82 -0.82 -10.06 0.06
N ALA A 83 -0.04 -10.68 -0.83
CA ALA A 83 0.92 -11.71 -0.45
C ALA A 83 2.01 -11.13 0.46
N TYR A 84 2.47 -9.90 0.17
CA TYR A 84 3.42 -9.17 1.00
C TYR A 84 2.85 -8.92 2.40
N LYS A 85 1.66 -8.30 2.52
CA LYS A 85 1.00 -8.02 3.79
C LYS A 85 0.83 -9.28 4.64
N SER A 86 0.32 -10.37 4.05
CA SER A 86 0.15 -11.65 4.73
C SER A 86 1.48 -12.21 5.24
N LYS A 87 2.54 -12.13 4.41
CA LYS A 87 3.86 -12.62 4.78
C LYS A 87 4.48 -11.77 5.88
N MET A 88 4.37 -10.44 5.81
CA MET A 88 4.90 -9.53 6.83
C MET A 88 4.19 -9.71 8.17
N THR A 89 2.89 -9.95 8.20
CA THR A 89 2.15 -10.28 9.43
C THR A 89 2.74 -11.52 10.11
N ALA A 90 2.99 -12.59 9.35
CA ALA A 90 3.60 -13.82 9.89
C ALA A 90 5.05 -13.60 10.36
N LEU A 91 5.83 -12.78 9.64
CA LEU A 91 7.21 -12.45 10.00
C LEU A 91 7.26 -11.55 11.25
N THR A 92 6.35 -10.60 11.38
CA THR A 92 6.19 -9.77 12.58
C THR A 92 5.87 -10.66 13.80
N ALA A 93 4.89 -11.56 13.68
CA ALA A 93 4.53 -12.47 14.76
C ALA A 93 5.67 -13.41 15.19
N SER A 94 6.57 -13.77 14.26
CA SER A 94 7.74 -14.64 14.54
C SER A 94 9.01 -13.86 14.91
N GLY A 95 9.01 -12.53 14.85
CA GLY A 95 10.18 -11.69 15.08
C GLY A 95 11.28 -11.79 14.02
N LYS A 96 10.95 -12.23 12.78
CA LYS A 96 11.92 -12.53 11.72
C LYS A 96 11.78 -11.61 10.51
N LEU A 97 11.80 -10.29 10.75
CA LEU A 97 11.74 -9.31 9.66
C LEU A 97 13.01 -9.35 8.78
N PRO A 98 12.91 -9.08 7.46
CA PRO A 98 14.07 -8.87 6.61
C PRO A 98 14.84 -7.60 6.98
N ASP A 99 16.08 -7.45 6.53
CA ASP A 99 16.92 -6.31 6.88
C ASP A 99 16.28 -4.97 6.48
N ILE A 100 15.77 -4.91 5.26
CA ILE A 100 15.02 -3.77 4.70
C ILE A 100 13.65 -4.28 4.25
N PHE A 101 12.60 -3.61 4.66
CA PHE A 101 11.25 -3.99 4.24
C PHE A 101 10.40 -2.76 3.91
N HIS A 102 9.51 -2.95 2.95
CA HIS A 102 8.51 -1.96 2.58
C HIS A 102 7.52 -1.76 3.74
N THR A 103 7.14 -0.52 3.97
CA THR A 103 6.10 -0.15 4.95
C THR A 103 5.35 1.09 4.47
N TRP A 104 4.09 1.21 4.88
CA TRP A 104 3.30 2.42 4.68
C TRP A 104 3.28 3.31 5.92
N GLY A 105 3.98 2.89 6.99
CA GLY A 105 3.96 3.61 8.27
C GLY A 105 2.68 3.34 9.09
N GLY A 106 2.32 4.29 9.95
CA GLY A 106 1.08 4.26 10.75
C GLY A 106 1.05 3.14 11.79
N GLY A 107 -0.15 2.67 12.13
CA GLY A 107 -0.38 1.68 13.20
C GLY A 107 0.29 0.34 12.96
N VAL A 108 0.39 -0.11 11.70
CA VAL A 108 1.10 -1.35 11.37
C VAL A 108 2.59 -1.25 11.70
N LEU A 109 3.24 -0.13 11.35
CA LEU A 109 4.64 0.11 11.72
C LEU A 109 4.79 0.31 13.23
N GLN A 110 3.86 1.01 13.86
CA GLN A 110 3.84 1.23 15.31
C GLN A 110 3.81 -0.10 16.07
N GLN A 111 2.96 -1.05 15.69
CA GLN A 111 2.92 -2.39 16.31
C GLN A 111 4.27 -3.10 16.21
N GLN A 112 4.95 -2.99 15.05
CA GLN A 112 6.28 -3.59 14.86
C GLN A 112 7.35 -2.91 15.73
N VAL A 113 7.26 -1.59 15.94
CA VAL A 113 8.14 -0.81 16.81
C VAL A 113 7.92 -1.19 18.27
N GLU A 114 6.67 -1.26 18.74
CA GLU A 114 6.30 -1.67 20.09
C GLU A 114 6.75 -3.10 20.42
N ALA A 115 6.72 -3.98 19.42
CA ALA A 115 7.29 -5.33 19.52
C ALA A 115 8.83 -5.35 19.55
N GLY A 116 9.50 -4.20 19.45
CA GLY A 116 10.96 -4.09 19.47
C GLY A 116 11.67 -4.63 18.23
N LEU A 117 10.98 -4.76 17.10
CA LEU A 117 11.48 -5.40 15.87
C LEU A 117 12.12 -4.42 14.88
N VAL A 118 11.87 -3.12 15.02
CA VAL A 118 12.29 -2.08 14.06
C VAL A 118 13.39 -1.22 14.63
N GLU A 119 14.32 -0.80 13.79
CA GLU A 119 15.44 0.06 14.14
C GLU A 119 14.99 1.53 14.26
N ASP A 120 15.42 2.20 15.33
CA ASP A 120 15.33 3.66 15.45
C ASP A 120 16.36 4.32 14.53
N LEU A 121 15.87 5.01 13.51
CA LEU A 121 16.70 5.62 12.47
C LEU A 121 16.97 7.11 12.72
N THR A 122 16.46 7.69 13.81
CA THR A 122 16.46 9.14 14.08
C THR A 122 17.81 9.79 13.86
N ASP A 123 18.83 9.35 14.61
CA ASP A 123 20.16 9.97 14.54
C ASP A 123 20.93 9.57 13.27
N ARG A 124 20.67 8.35 12.75
CA ARG A 124 21.38 7.80 11.60
C ARG A 124 20.95 8.44 10.28
N THR A 125 19.72 8.96 10.21
CA THR A 125 19.15 9.49 8.96
C THR A 125 19.00 11.02 8.96
N LYS A 126 19.00 11.65 10.14
CA LYS A 126 18.87 13.10 10.30
C LYS A 126 19.77 13.91 9.34
N PRO A 127 21.05 13.59 9.14
CA PRO A 127 21.93 14.38 8.28
C PRO A 127 21.51 14.49 6.81
N TRP A 128 20.62 13.60 6.33
CA TRP A 128 20.23 13.53 4.92
C TRP A 128 18.70 13.41 4.71
N ALA A 129 17.92 13.00 5.71
CA ALA A 129 16.48 12.86 5.59
C ALA A 129 15.69 14.08 6.09
N ASP A 130 16.32 15.02 6.81
CA ASP A 130 15.62 16.21 7.35
C ASP A 130 15.01 17.09 6.25
N GLY A 131 15.66 17.18 5.10
CA GLY A 131 15.17 17.95 3.95
C GLY A 131 14.00 17.33 3.18
N MET A 132 13.63 16.08 3.46
CA MET A 132 12.51 15.41 2.78
C MET A 132 11.17 16.04 3.17
N LEU A 133 10.14 15.88 2.30
CA LEU A 133 8.80 16.42 2.53
C LEU A 133 8.22 15.94 3.86
N SER A 134 7.82 16.88 4.74
CA SER A 134 7.32 16.57 6.08
C SER A 134 6.08 15.67 6.05
N VAL A 135 5.15 15.92 5.12
CA VAL A 135 3.93 15.10 4.96
C VAL A 135 4.26 13.65 4.60
N ALA A 136 5.33 13.40 3.83
CA ALA A 136 5.78 12.06 3.48
C ALA A 136 6.45 11.34 4.66
N LYS A 137 7.14 12.09 5.55
CA LYS A 137 7.80 11.53 6.74
C LYS A 137 6.82 11.20 7.87
N GLN A 138 5.70 11.92 7.96
CA GLN A 138 4.78 11.83 9.09
C GLN A 138 4.33 10.40 9.44
N PRO A 139 3.97 9.51 8.48
CA PRO A 139 3.55 8.15 8.81
C PRO A 139 4.64 7.27 9.46
N TYR A 140 5.90 7.68 9.36
CA TYR A 140 7.07 6.94 9.87
C TYR A 140 7.60 7.50 11.19
N LEU A 141 6.94 8.53 11.74
CA LEU A 141 7.27 9.11 13.03
C LEU A 141 6.40 8.47 14.12
N ILE A 142 7.03 7.81 15.09
CA ILE A 142 6.40 7.23 16.25
C ILE A 142 7.12 7.81 17.47
N ASP A 143 6.39 8.45 18.39
CA ASP A 143 6.94 9.15 19.56
C ASP A 143 8.09 10.10 19.22
N LYS A 144 7.94 10.86 18.11
CA LYS A 144 8.94 11.81 17.58
C LYS A 144 10.24 11.15 17.08
N LYS A 145 10.29 9.85 16.95
CA LYS A 145 11.41 9.08 16.42
C LYS A 145 11.11 8.59 15.02
N THR A 146 12.12 8.51 14.17
CA THR A 146 12.03 8.05 12.79
C THR A 146 12.26 6.55 12.70
N TYR A 147 11.27 5.79 12.21
CA TYR A 147 11.35 4.33 12.04
C TYR A 147 11.28 3.87 10.57
N GLY A 148 11.13 4.80 9.65
CA GLY A 148 11.14 4.51 8.22
C GLY A 148 11.48 5.74 7.39
N ILE A 149 11.89 5.51 6.16
CA ILE A 149 12.27 6.53 5.19
C ILE A 149 11.33 6.42 3.99
N PRO A 150 10.53 7.47 3.69
CA PRO A 150 9.65 7.46 2.53
C PRO A 150 10.48 7.44 1.22
N PHE A 151 9.91 6.84 0.18
CA PHE A 151 10.44 6.92 -1.18
C PHE A 151 9.43 7.49 -2.19
N ASP A 152 8.16 7.59 -1.81
CA ASP A 152 7.13 8.30 -2.55
C ASP A 152 6.06 8.88 -1.62
N ILE A 153 5.16 9.64 -2.22
CA ILE A 153 3.91 10.10 -1.60
C ILE A 153 2.85 10.19 -2.68
N GLY A 154 1.59 9.99 -2.30
CA GLY A 154 0.49 10.10 -3.23
C GLY A 154 -0.86 10.27 -2.57
N MET A 155 -1.87 10.39 -3.39
CA MET A 155 -3.26 10.43 -2.95
C MET A 155 -4.12 9.53 -3.82
N ILE A 156 -5.23 9.11 -3.24
CA ILE A 156 -6.30 8.44 -3.94
C ILE A 156 -7.16 9.50 -4.64
N GLY A 157 -7.52 9.23 -5.88
CA GLY A 157 -8.47 10.02 -6.65
C GLY A 157 -9.03 9.20 -7.78
N PHE A 158 -9.93 9.79 -8.55
CA PHE A 158 -10.50 9.10 -9.70
C PHE A 158 -9.61 9.26 -10.93
N TRP A 159 -9.18 8.12 -11.45
CA TRP A 159 -8.62 7.98 -12.79
C TRP A 159 -9.76 7.67 -13.75
N TYR A 160 -9.85 8.37 -14.89
CA TYR A 160 -10.99 8.22 -15.79
C TYR A 160 -10.59 8.23 -17.26
N ASN A 161 -11.39 7.54 -18.07
CA ASN A 161 -11.26 7.50 -19.51
C ASN A 161 -12.06 8.64 -20.15
N LYS A 162 -11.34 9.65 -20.68
CA LYS A 162 -11.92 10.86 -21.31
C LYS A 162 -12.85 10.49 -22.48
N ALA A 163 -12.46 9.54 -23.31
CA ALA A 163 -13.26 9.12 -24.47
C ALA A 163 -14.60 8.48 -24.05
N LEU A 164 -14.62 7.67 -22.97
CA LEU A 164 -15.86 7.10 -22.46
C LEU A 164 -16.75 8.14 -21.76
N PHE A 165 -16.16 9.15 -21.11
CA PHE A 165 -16.91 10.28 -20.56
C PHE A 165 -17.57 11.11 -21.66
N GLU A 166 -16.82 11.43 -22.72
CA GLU A 166 -17.35 12.11 -23.92
C GLU A 166 -18.50 11.31 -24.56
N GLN A 167 -18.30 10.00 -24.77
CA GLN A 167 -19.34 9.10 -25.30
C GLN A 167 -20.63 9.09 -24.43
N ALA A 168 -20.48 9.26 -23.11
CA ALA A 168 -21.61 9.36 -22.19
C ALA A 168 -22.21 10.78 -22.09
N GLY A 169 -21.66 11.76 -22.81
CA GLY A 169 -22.10 13.16 -22.76
C GLY A 169 -21.71 13.83 -21.44
N ILE A 170 -20.56 13.44 -20.85
CA ILE A 170 -20.01 14.05 -19.65
C ILE A 170 -18.83 14.91 -20.10
N SER A 171 -19.05 16.23 -20.16
CA SER A 171 -18.06 17.21 -20.64
C SER A 171 -16.96 17.50 -19.63
N GLU A 172 -17.28 17.45 -18.33
CA GLU A 172 -16.38 17.77 -17.24
C GLU A 172 -16.51 16.74 -16.12
N PRO A 173 -15.41 16.40 -15.42
CA PRO A 173 -15.44 15.55 -14.24
C PRO A 173 -16.34 16.13 -13.14
N PRO A 174 -17.09 15.28 -12.40
CA PRO A 174 -17.98 15.73 -11.34
C PRO A 174 -17.20 16.27 -10.14
N THR A 175 -17.64 17.39 -9.60
CA THR A 175 -17.06 18.02 -8.39
C THR A 175 -17.90 17.82 -7.14
N THR A 176 -19.13 17.30 -7.29
CA THR A 176 -20.05 17.01 -6.20
C THR A 176 -20.48 15.54 -6.23
N TRP A 177 -20.92 15.01 -5.09
CA TRP A 177 -21.37 13.64 -4.98
C TRP A 177 -22.61 13.36 -5.83
N SER A 178 -23.59 14.27 -5.83
CA SER A 178 -24.78 14.14 -6.70
C SER A 178 -24.38 14.13 -8.18
N GLY A 179 -23.46 15.00 -8.59
CA GLY A 179 -22.91 15.02 -9.95
C GLY A 179 -22.17 13.74 -10.32
N PHE A 180 -21.47 13.13 -9.35
CA PHE A 180 -20.82 11.83 -9.53
C PHE A 180 -21.84 10.70 -9.76
N LEU A 181 -22.90 10.65 -8.97
CA LEU A 181 -23.97 9.68 -9.17
C LEU A 181 -24.68 9.85 -10.52
N ASP A 182 -24.84 11.11 -10.98
CA ASP A 182 -25.38 11.39 -12.32
C ASP A 182 -24.44 10.94 -13.43
N ALA A 183 -23.13 11.13 -13.28
CA ALA A 183 -22.13 10.59 -14.21
C ALA A 183 -22.21 9.06 -14.31
N VAL A 184 -22.36 8.37 -13.16
CA VAL A 184 -22.59 6.91 -13.12
C VAL A 184 -23.84 6.52 -13.90
N ARG A 185 -24.96 7.23 -13.71
CA ARG A 185 -26.23 6.96 -14.44
C ARG A 185 -26.07 7.16 -15.95
N LYS A 186 -25.40 8.25 -16.38
CA LYS A 186 -25.13 8.53 -17.80
C LYS A 186 -24.28 7.45 -18.44
N LEU A 187 -23.20 7.00 -17.81
CA LEU A 187 -22.37 5.92 -18.29
C LEU A 187 -23.16 4.61 -18.45
N LYS A 188 -23.95 4.25 -17.44
CA LYS A 188 -24.84 3.06 -17.52
C LYS A 188 -25.85 3.14 -18.65
N ALA A 189 -26.45 4.31 -18.88
CA ALA A 189 -27.40 4.51 -19.99
C ALA A 189 -26.79 4.28 -21.38
N LYS A 190 -25.45 4.37 -21.47
CA LYS A 190 -24.67 4.05 -22.67
C LYS A 190 -24.09 2.62 -22.68
N ASN A 191 -24.49 1.77 -21.72
CA ASN A 191 -23.95 0.43 -21.51
C ASN A 191 -22.42 0.41 -21.26
N ILE A 192 -21.90 1.47 -20.70
CA ILE A 192 -20.50 1.58 -20.27
C ILE A 192 -20.45 1.18 -18.78
N ALA A 193 -19.53 0.29 -18.41
CA ALA A 193 -19.25 0.01 -16.99
C ALA A 193 -18.69 1.26 -16.33
N PRO A 194 -19.37 1.87 -15.33
CA PRO A 194 -18.92 3.14 -14.77
C PRO A 194 -17.59 3.02 -14.03
N ILE A 195 -17.43 1.97 -13.21
CA ILE A 195 -16.30 1.88 -12.26
C ILE A 195 -15.65 0.49 -12.34
N ALA A 196 -14.32 0.45 -12.42
CA ALA A 196 -13.54 -0.75 -12.15
C ALA A 196 -13.24 -0.85 -10.65
N LEU A 197 -13.45 -2.05 -10.06
CA LEU A 197 -13.22 -2.33 -8.64
C LEU A 197 -12.63 -3.73 -8.44
N ALA A 198 -11.57 -3.83 -7.66
CA ALA A 198 -10.99 -5.09 -7.17
C ALA A 198 -11.61 -5.48 -5.84
N GLY A 199 -12.79 -6.13 -5.90
CA GLY A 199 -13.55 -6.50 -4.71
C GLY A 199 -12.93 -7.65 -3.91
N LYS A 200 -12.10 -8.51 -4.54
CA LYS A 200 -11.44 -9.62 -3.88
C LYS A 200 -10.48 -9.17 -2.77
N GLU A 201 -9.73 -8.11 -3.03
CA GLU A 201 -8.69 -7.60 -2.12
C GLU A 201 -9.25 -6.63 -1.06
N LYS A 202 -10.51 -6.19 -1.21
CA LYS A 202 -11.30 -5.38 -0.28
C LYS A 202 -10.79 -3.95 -0.07
N TRP A 203 -9.47 -3.73 0.07
CA TRP A 203 -8.88 -2.41 0.30
C TRP A 203 -9.27 -1.35 -0.75
N PRO A 204 -9.45 -1.65 -2.07
CA PRO A 204 -9.89 -0.63 -3.01
C PRO A 204 -11.32 -0.14 -2.72
N GLY A 205 -12.17 -1.02 -2.19
CA GLY A 205 -13.53 -0.66 -1.76
C GLY A 205 -13.53 0.27 -0.55
N MET A 206 -12.62 0.08 0.39
CA MET A 206 -12.48 0.91 1.59
C MET A 206 -12.26 2.39 1.25
N TYR A 207 -11.58 2.70 0.14
CA TYR A 207 -11.31 4.07 -0.28
C TYR A 207 -12.57 4.91 -0.46
N TYR A 208 -13.65 4.30 -0.95
CA TYR A 208 -14.94 4.99 -1.11
C TYR A 208 -15.51 5.41 0.24
N TRP A 209 -15.56 4.49 1.20
CA TRP A 209 -16.07 4.80 2.54
C TRP A 209 -15.18 5.81 3.27
N ALA A 210 -13.87 5.68 3.17
CA ALA A 210 -12.91 6.60 3.78
C ALA A 210 -13.11 8.04 3.29
N TYR A 211 -13.19 8.24 1.97
CA TYR A 211 -13.46 9.56 1.41
C TYR A 211 -14.84 10.09 1.77
N LEU A 212 -15.86 9.26 1.70
CA LEU A 212 -17.23 9.64 2.09
C LEU A 212 -17.27 10.04 3.57
N ALA A 213 -16.55 9.33 4.46
CA ALA A 213 -16.43 9.68 5.87
C ALA A 213 -15.73 11.06 6.04
N MET A 214 -14.62 11.27 5.35
CA MET A 214 -13.92 12.57 5.34
C MET A 214 -14.84 13.69 4.83
N ARG A 215 -15.53 13.49 3.71
CA ARG A 215 -16.40 14.52 3.10
C ARG A 215 -17.63 14.81 3.95
N THR A 216 -18.25 13.77 4.54
CA THR A 216 -19.49 13.90 5.33
C THR A 216 -19.22 14.41 6.74
N ALA A 217 -18.28 13.80 7.44
CA ALA A 217 -18.03 14.07 8.87
C ALA A 217 -16.82 15.01 9.12
N GLY A 218 -15.95 15.21 8.12
CA GLY A 218 -14.67 15.89 8.23
C GLY A 218 -13.53 14.93 8.61
N ILE A 219 -12.32 15.26 8.21
CA ILE A 219 -11.13 14.41 8.43
C ILE A 219 -10.89 14.10 9.93
N GLN A 220 -11.17 15.06 10.81
CA GLN A 220 -10.99 14.89 12.24
C GLN A 220 -11.93 13.83 12.85
N ALA A 221 -13.05 13.54 12.19
CA ALA A 221 -13.99 12.54 12.68
C ALA A 221 -13.42 11.11 12.64
N LEU A 222 -12.57 10.80 11.64
CA LEU A 222 -11.88 9.51 11.53
C LEU A 222 -10.84 9.35 12.64
N GLN A 223 -10.04 10.39 12.90
CA GLN A 223 -9.06 10.37 13.98
C GLN A 223 -9.77 10.20 15.34
N LYS A 224 -10.79 11.03 15.60
CA LYS A 224 -11.57 10.94 16.84
C LYS A 224 -12.21 9.58 17.05
N ALA A 225 -12.78 8.99 16.00
CA ALA A 225 -13.39 7.66 16.08
C ALA A 225 -12.38 6.57 16.46
N ASN A 226 -11.15 6.67 15.93
CA ASN A 226 -10.05 5.77 16.30
C ASN A 226 -9.62 5.95 17.75
N ASP A 227 -9.40 7.20 18.19
CA ASP A 227 -8.97 7.53 19.55
C ASP A 227 -10.01 7.11 20.60
N ASP A 228 -11.29 7.34 20.30
CA ASP A 228 -12.41 6.97 21.18
C ASP A 228 -12.78 5.48 21.07
N LYS A 229 -12.21 4.75 20.11
CA LYS A 229 -12.61 3.38 19.75
C LYS A 229 -14.12 3.27 19.45
N ASP A 230 -14.70 4.31 18.82
CA ASP A 230 -16.12 4.39 18.47
C ASP A 230 -16.38 5.04 17.11
N PHE A 231 -16.76 4.21 16.14
CA PHE A 231 -17.06 4.60 14.76
C PHE A 231 -18.55 4.82 14.51
N THR A 232 -19.41 4.79 15.53
CA THR A 232 -20.87 4.89 15.38
C THR A 232 -21.40 6.31 15.25
N ALA A 233 -20.52 7.32 15.18
CA ALA A 233 -20.93 8.71 14.99
C ALA A 233 -21.83 8.87 13.73
N PRO A 234 -22.91 9.68 13.79
CA PRO A 234 -23.89 9.79 12.70
C PRO A 234 -23.28 10.11 11.32
N GLY A 235 -22.22 10.93 11.26
CA GLY A 235 -21.56 11.28 10.01
C GLY A 235 -20.80 10.10 9.38
N LEU A 236 -20.30 9.15 10.18
CA LEU A 236 -19.64 7.93 9.67
C LEU A 236 -20.67 6.90 9.18
N VAL A 237 -21.82 6.79 9.85
CA VAL A 237 -22.96 6.00 9.37
C VAL A 237 -23.47 6.58 8.05
N GLN A 238 -23.62 7.91 7.97
CA GLN A 238 -24.06 8.60 6.75
C GLN A 238 -23.08 8.38 5.57
N ALA A 239 -21.78 8.29 5.81
CA ALA A 239 -20.80 7.91 4.80
C ALA A 239 -21.08 6.52 4.21
N GLY A 240 -21.46 5.57 5.07
CA GLY A 240 -21.94 4.25 4.63
C GLY A 240 -23.22 4.33 3.81
N ALA A 241 -24.16 5.21 4.19
CA ALA A 241 -25.41 5.41 3.43
C ALA A 241 -25.16 5.99 2.03
N HIS A 242 -24.22 6.94 1.88
CA HIS A 242 -23.79 7.43 0.56
C HIS A 242 -23.14 6.33 -0.29
N LEU A 243 -22.32 5.47 0.32
CA LEU A 243 -21.76 4.33 -0.41
C LEU A 243 -22.84 3.33 -0.84
N ASP A 244 -23.81 3.05 0.02
CA ASP A 244 -24.95 2.17 -0.29
C ASP A 244 -25.81 2.74 -1.43
N GLU A 245 -26.00 4.07 -1.47
CA GLU A 245 -26.65 4.76 -2.60
C GLU A 245 -25.91 4.50 -3.92
N LEU A 246 -24.58 4.61 -3.93
CA LEU A 246 -23.77 4.29 -5.09
C LEU A 246 -23.91 2.81 -5.48
N VAL A 247 -23.81 1.89 -4.52
CA VAL A 247 -23.90 0.44 -4.75
C VAL A 247 -25.24 0.06 -5.38
N LYS A 248 -26.34 0.68 -4.96
CA LYS A 248 -27.69 0.49 -5.54
C LYS A 248 -27.78 0.85 -7.02
N LEU A 249 -26.90 1.72 -7.52
CA LEU A 249 -26.79 2.00 -8.94
C LEU A 249 -26.08 0.88 -9.72
N GLN A 250 -25.53 -0.13 -9.05
CA GLN A 250 -24.73 -1.20 -9.66
C GLN A 250 -23.60 -0.63 -10.55
N PRO A 251 -22.67 0.17 -10.00
CA PRO A 251 -21.71 0.95 -10.76
C PRO A 251 -20.50 0.13 -11.23
N PHE A 252 -20.25 -1.01 -10.60
CA PHE A 252 -19.02 -1.77 -10.78
C PHE A 252 -19.10 -2.73 -11.98
N GLN A 253 -17.94 -3.02 -12.58
CA GLN A 253 -17.87 -4.00 -13.67
C GLN A 253 -18.36 -5.38 -13.23
N LYS A 254 -18.85 -6.16 -14.19
CA LYS A 254 -19.29 -7.54 -13.92
C LYS A 254 -18.16 -8.38 -13.32
N GLY A 255 -18.48 -9.10 -12.22
CA GLY A 255 -17.53 -10.00 -11.57
C GLY A 255 -16.54 -9.30 -10.63
N PHE A 256 -16.75 -8.02 -10.30
CA PHE A 256 -15.85 -7.22 -9.45
C PHE A 256 -15.53 -7.86 -8.09
N LEU A 257 -16.49 -8.59 -7.47
CA LEU A 257 -16.25 -9.26 -6.18
C LEU A 257 -15.12 -10.29 -6.21
N GLY A 258 -14.86 -10.90 -7.37
CA GLY A 258 -13.77 -11.85 -7.55
C GLY A 258 -12.54 -11.26 -8.23
N ALA A 259 -12.59 -10.00 -8.67
CA ALA A 259 -11.50 -9.33 -9.33
C ALA A 259 -10.42 -8.90 -8.33
N ALA A 260 -9.16 -9.19 -8.66
CA ALA A 260 -7.99 -8.63 -8.00
C ALA A 260 -7.54 -7.34 -8.68
N TYR A 261 -6.57 -6.60 -8.11
CA TYR A 261 -6.15 -5.32 -8.66
C TYR A 261 -5.24 -5.49 -9.90
N SER A 262 -4.08 -6.11 -9.74
CA SER A 262 -3.00 -6.17 -10.75
C SER A 262 -2.97 -7.46 -11.58
N THR A 263 -4.12 -8.11 -11.77
CA THR A 263 -4.21 -9.33 -12.60
C THR A 263 -4.72 -9.02 -14.02
N PRO A 264 -4.48 -9.88 -15.03
CA PRO A 264 -4.89 -9.64 -16.42
C PRO A 264 -6.39 -9.39 -16.66
N ASN A 265 -7.26 -9.81 -15.72
CA ASN A 265 -8.70 -9.55 -15.74
C ASN A 265 -9.14 -8.75 -14.50
N GLY A 266 -8.21 -8.09 -13.83
CA GLY A 266 -8.43 -7.33 -12.63
C GLY A 266 -8.90 -5.90 -12.89
N GLN A 267 -8.91 -5.11 -11.82
CA GLN A 267 -9.34 -3.70 -11.87
C GLN A 267 -8.47 -2.89 -12.83
N ALA A 268 -7.14 -2.91 -12.66
CA ALA A 268 -6.20 -2.14 -13.47
C ALA A 268 -6.26 -2.53 -14.95
N ALA A 269 -6.34 -3.83 -15.27
CA ALA A 269 -6.50 -4.29 -16.65
C ALA A 269 -7.87 -3.90 -17.25
N THR A 270 -8.93 -3.88 -16.44
CA THR A 270 -10.26 -3.44 -16.87
C THR A 270 -10.23 -1.96 -17.25
N MET A 271 -9.59 -1.13 -16.43
CA MET A 271 -9.41 0.29 -16.70
C MET A 271 -8.47 0.53 -17.88
N GLY A 272 -7.27 -0.04 -17.86
CA GLY A 272 -6.24 0.14 -18.89
C GLY A 272 -6.64 -0.38 -20.27
N ASN A 273 -7.61 -1.29 -20.37
CA ASN A 273 -8.20 -1.75 -21.65
C ASN A 273 -9.46 -0.97 -22.04
N GLY A 274 -9.83 0.10 -21.35
CA GLY A 274 -11.00 0.92 -21.64
C GLY A 274 -12.35 0.19 -21.45
N LYS A 275 -12.39 -0.84 -20.60
CA LYS A 275 -13.62 -1.62 -20.32
C LYS A 275 -14.46 -1.04 -19.17
N ALA A 276 -13.91 -0.08 -18.43
CA ALA A 276 -14.61 0.74 -17.46
C ALA A 276 -14.22 2.21 -17.62
N ALA A 277 -15.12 3.11 -17.21
CA ALA A 277 -14.91 4.53 -17.42
C ALA A 277 -14.01 5.18 -16.36
N MET A 278 -13.94 4.63 -15.14
CA MET A 278 -13.10 5.17 -14.08
C MET A 278 -12.74 4.13 -13.03
N GLU A 279 -11.72 4.45 -12.23
CA GLU A 279 -11.37 3.74 -11.00
C GLU A 279 -10.96 4.72 -9.91
N LEU A 280 -11.23 4.41 -8.65
CA LEU A 280 -10.75 5.16 -7.49
C LEU A 280 -9.45 4.53 -7.00
N MET A 281 -8.30 5.17 -7.28
CA MET A 281 -6.99 4.57 -7.05
C MET A 281 -5.91 5.63 -6.79
N GLY A 282 -4.74 5.17 -6.33
CA GLY A 282 -3.58 6.02 -6.06
C GLY A 282 -2.79 6.41 -7.32
N GLN A 283 -1.75 7.20 -7.11
CA GLN A 283 -0.87 7.72 -8.16
C GLN A 283 -0.14 6.63 -8.98
N TRP A 284 -0.12 5.40 -8.50
CA TRP A 284 0.46 4.25 -9.20
C TRP A 284 -0.44 3.67 -10.30
N ALA A 285 -1.73 4.06 -10.34
CA ALA A 285 -2.72 3.48 -11.26
C ALA A 285 -2.27 3.49 -12.72
N PRO A 286 -1.78 4.60 -13.31
CA PRO A 286 -1.40 4.62 -14.72
C PRO A 286 -0.34 3.58 -15.10
N VAL A 287 0.61 3.33 -14.18
CA VAL A 287 1.69 2.36 -14.40
C VAL A 287 1.14 0.93 -14.35
N VAL A 288 0.28 0.63 -13.37
CA VAL A 288 -0.33 -0.71 -13.24
C VAL A 288 -1.35 -0.99 -14.34
N GLU A 289 -2.10 0.03 -14.77
CA GLU A 289 -3.01 -0.05 -15.92
C GLU A 289 -2.26 -0.41 -17.22
N ALA A 290 -1.08 0.20 -17.42
CA ALA A 290 -0.26 -0.05 -18.60
C ALA A 290 0.42 -1.44 -18.56
N ASP A 291 0.84 -1.90 -17.39
CA ASP A 291 1.47 -3.21 -17.22
C ASP A 291 0.46 -4.37 -17.29
N SER A 292 -0.72 -4.19 -16.68
CA SER A 292 -1.78 -5.21 -16.64
C SER A 292 -2.68 -5.21 -17.87
N GLY A 293 -2.73 -4.10 -18.62
CA GLY A 293 -3.55 -3.86 -19.79
C GLY A 293 -2.77 -3.17 -20.91
N LYS A 294 -3.43 -2.26 -21.61
CA LYS A 294 -2.81 -1.45 -22.67
C LYS A 294 -2.40 -0.05 -22.21
N GLY A 295 -2.99 0.39 -21.09
CA GLY A 295 -2.98 1.78 -20.68
C GLY A 295 -3.84 2.67 -21.59
N LEU A 296 -4.31 3.79 -21.06
CA LEU A 296 -5.16 4.72 -21.79
C LEU A 296 -4.39 5.87 -22.46
N GLY A 297 -3.09 6.02 -22.15
CA GLY A 297 -2.27 7.09 -22.73
C GLY A 297 -2.86 8.48 -22.49
N SER A 298 -3.05 9.25 -23.59
CA SER A 298 -3.63 10.60 -23.54
C SER A 298 -5.09 10.66 -23.13
N ASP A 299 -5.81 9.55 -23.24
CA ASP A 299 -7.23 9.47 -22.84
C ASP A 299 -7.41 9.31 -21.33
N LEU A 300 -6.34 9.03 -20.60
CA LEU A 300 -6.37 9.00 -19.14
C LEU A 300 -6.44 10.42 -18.58
N GLY A 301 -7.37 10.64 -17.65
CA GLY A 301 -7.50 11.86 -16.87
C GLY A 301 -7.56 11.55 -15.38
N PHE A 302 -7.46 12.60 -14.57
CA PHE A 302 -7.51 12.52 -13.11
C PHE A 302 -8.42 13.61 -12.55
N PHE A 303 -9.22 13.29 -11.52
CA PHE A 303 -9.94 14.26 -10.71
C PHE A 303 -10.00 13.82 -9.24
N PRO A 304 -10.02 14.80 -8.29
CA PRO A 304 -10.10 14.48 -6.86
C PRO A 304 -11.49 13.92 -6.50
N PHE A 305 -11.58 13.19 -5.38
CA PHE A 305 -12.85 12.70 -4.89
C PHE A 305 -13.82 13.87 -4.63
N PRO A 306 -15.07 13.80 -5.15
CA PRO A 306 -16.02 14.91 -5.09
C PRO A 306 -16.36 15.35 -3.67
N ALA A 307 -16.85 16.59 -3.54
CA ALA A 307 -17.46 17.08 -2.32
C ALA A 307 -18.82 16.40 -2.09
N VAL A 308 -19.17 16.14 -0.83
CA VAL A 308 -20.54 15.74 -0.44
C VAL A 308 -21.28 16.99 -0.02
N GLU A 309 -22.43 17.24 -0.67
CA GLU A 309 -23.25 18.41 -0.41
C GLU A 309 -23.77 18.41 1.03
N GLY A 310 -23.56 19.51 1.75
CA GLY A 310 -23.92 19.61 3.18
C GLY A 310 -22.94 18.88 4.13
N GLY A 311 -21.91 18.25 3.60
CA GLY A 311 -20.86 17.64 4.40
C GLY A 311 -19.89 18.65 5.01
N LYS A 312 -19.09 18.21 5.99
CA LYS A 312 -18.18 19.05 6.77
C LYS A 312 -16.75 19.09 6.21
N GLY A 313 -16.39 18.11 5.38
CA GLY A 313 -15.03 17.98 4.85
C GLY A 313 -14.81 18.77 3.58
N ALA A 314 -13.62 19.31 3.41
CA ALA A 314 -13.23 20.07 2.23
C ALA A 314 -12.72 19.15 1.10
N ILE A 315 -12.91 19.57 -0.15
CA ILE A 315 -12.36 18.86 -1.32
C ILE A 315 -10.82 18.86 -1.32
N THR A 316 -10.21 19.81 -0.63
CA THR A 316 -8.76 19.93 -0.44
C THR A 316 -8.20 19.00 0.64
N GLU A 317 -9.03 18.32 1.42
CA GLU A 317 -8.59 17.23 2.28
C GLU A 317 -8.33 15.99 1.43
N VAL A 318 -7.15 15.39 1.55
CA VAL A 318 -6.74 14.25 0.73
C VAL A 318 -6.61 12.98 1.58
N PHE A 319 -6.95 11.87 0.96
CA PHE A 319 -6.76 10.52 1.47
C PHE A 319 -5.68 9.85 0.64
N GLY A 320 -4.67 9.29 1.29
CA GLY A 320 -3.57 8.72 0.55
C GLY A 320 -2.48 8.16 1.45
N GLY A 321 -1.29 8.11 0.92
CA GLY A 321 -0.09 7.62 1.57
C GLY A 321 1.04 7.51 0.57
N GLY A 322 2.14 6.98 1.03
CA GLY A 322 3.27 6.63 0.20
C GLY A 322 3.93 5.37 0.74
N GLY A 323 4.85 4.82 -0.04
CA GLY A 323 5.71 3.76 0.42
C GLY A 323 6.96 4.29 1.12
N GLY A 324 7.50 3.51 2.02
CA GLY A 324 8.77 3.76 2.68
C GLY A 324 9.49 2.45 2.96
N HIS A 325 10.72 2.58 3.42
CA HIS A 325 11.52 1.46 3.88
C HIS A 325 11.79 1.59 5.37
N ALA A 326 11.53 0.54 6.13
CA ALA A 326 11.99 0.38 7.49
C ALA A 326 13.10 -0.66 7.57
N LEU A 327 13.87 -0.63 8.64
CA LEU A 327 14.92 -1.61 8.92
C LEU A 327 14.54 -2.46 10.12
N ARG A 328 14.81 -3.76 10.05
CA ARG A 328 14.74 -4.59 11.26
C ARG A 328 15.77 -4.14 12.29
N LYS A 329 15.49 -4.34 13.57
CA LYS A 329 16.43 -4.04 14.65
C LYS A 329 17.74 -4.83 14.46
N GLY A 330 18.86 -4.13 14.53
CA GLY A 330 20.17 -4.71 14.30
C GLY A 330 20.49 -5.04 12.84
N ALA A 331 19.82 -4.42 11.87
CA ALA A 331 20.19 -4.51 10.46
C ALA A 331 21.62 -3.97 10.23
N PRO A 332 22.39 -4.54 9.28
CA PRO A 332 23.77 -4.12 9.03
C PRO A 332 23.84 -2.66 8.55
N GLN A 333 24.99 -1.99 8.78
CA GLN A 333 25.20 -0.61 8.32
C GLN A 333 24.93 -0.43 6.82
N ALA A 334 25.26 -1.43 6.01
CA ALA A 334 24.99 -1.45 4.57
C ALA A 334 23.50 -1.25 4.22
N ALA A 335 22.57 -1.65 5.11
CA ALA A 335 21.14 -1.38 4.92
C ALA A 335 20.83 0.12 5.05
N VAL A 336 21.41 0.82 6.03
CA VAL A 336 21.28 2.28 6.16
C VAL A 336 21.92 3.01 4.99
N ASP A 337 23.09 2.55 4.55
CA ASP A 337 23.79 3.14 3.39
C ASP A 337 22.95 2.98 2.11
N PHE A 338 22.25 1.85 1.96
CA PHE A 338 21.31 1.65 0.87
C PHE A 338 20.09 2.60 0.97
N LEU A 339 19.52 2.81 2.16
CA LEU A 339 18.44 3.79 2.33
C LEU A 339 18.90 5.20 1.95
N LYS A 340 20.10 5.59 2.37
CA LYS A 340 20.69 6.90 2.00
C LYS A 340 20.88 7.04 0.49
N PHE A 341 21.37 5.99 -0.17
CA PHE A 341 21.51 5.96 -1.63
C PHE A 341 20.14 6.07 -2.30
N PHE A 342 19.14 5.27 -1.85
CA PHE A 342 17.80 5.22 -2.42
C PHE A 342 17.07 6.57 -2.26
N ALA A 343 17.25 7.24 -1.13
CA ALA A 343 16.66 8.54 -0.80
C ALA A 343 17.52 9.74 -1.25
N SER A 344 18.50 9.55 -2.13
CA SER A 344 19.27 10.67 -2.69
C SER A 344 18.50 11.39 -3.81
N GLU A 345 18.70 12.71 -3.98
CA GLU A 345 18.09 13.48 -5.08
C GLU A 345 18.31 12.81 -6.45
N THR A 346 19.52 12.30 -6.71
CA THR A 346 19.85 11.64 -7.98
C THR A 346 19.00 10.39 -8.20
N THR A 347 18.81 9.56 -7.17
CA THR A 347 18.03 8.33 -7.27
C THR A 347 16.54 8.64 -7.35
N ASP A 348 16.04 9.57 -6.53
CA ASP A 348 14.64 9.99 -6.56
C ASP A 348 14.27 10.63 -7.91
N LEU A 349 15.14 11.48 -8.46
CA LEU A 349 14.96 12.03 -9.81
C LEU A 349 14.92 10.92 -10.90
N GLU A 350 15.72 9.87 -10.77
CA GLU A 350 15.69 8.73 -11.69
C GLU A 350 14.38 7.95 -11.55
N LEU A 351 13.89 7.73 -10.33
CA LEU A 351 12.59 7.11 -10.05
C LEU A 351 11.46 7.93 -10.70
N VAL A 352 11.40 9.22 -10.41
CA VAL A 352 10.40 10.14 -10.97
C VAL A 352 10.35 10.06 -12.50
N LYS A 353 11.50 10.16 -13.15
CA LYS A 353 11.60 10.14 -14.61
C LYS A 353 11.17 8.82 -15.26
N LYS A 354 11.43 7.70 -14.57
CA LYS A 354 11.23 6.37 -15.16
C LYS A 354 9.92 5.71 -14.75
N THR A 355 9.34 6.11 -13.61
CA THR A 355 8.16 5.44 -13.02
C THR A 355 7.00 6.39 -12.74
N ASN A 356 7.14 7.70 -13.02
CA ASN A 356 6.18 8.74 -12.65
C ASN A 356 5.83 8.75 -11.14
N THR A 357 6.70 8.22 -10.29
CA THR A 357 6.58 8.30 -8.83
C THR A 357 6.61 9.75 -8.38
N LEU A 358 5.76 10.13 -7.44
CA LEU A 358 5.82 11.47 -6.86
C LEU A 358 7.00 11.59 -5.90
N PRO A 359 7.87 12.61 -6.08
CA PRO A 359 9.09 12.74 -5.31
C PRO A 359 8.84 13.12 -3.86
N VAL A 360 9.72 12.66 -2.99
CA VAL A 360 9.78 13.04 -1.58
C VAL A 360 11.06 13.82 -1.24
N VAL A 361 12.03 13.82 -2.14
CA VAL A 361 13.30 14.57 -2.01
C VAL A 361 13.19 15.86 -2.81
N PRO A 362 13.45 17.04 -2.21
CA PRO A 362 13.47 18.31 -2.92
C PRO A 362 14.43 18.29 -4.11
N GLY A 363 14.00 18.87 -5.23
CA GLY A 363 14.77 18.91 -6.47
C GLY A 363 14.44 17.77 -7.45
N ALA A 364 13.87 16.65 -6.99
CA ALA A 364 13.51 15.54 -7.86
C ALA A 364 12.20 15.80 -8.65
N GLU A 365 11.36 16.78 -8.22
CA GLU A 365 10.14 17.17 -8.91
C GLU A 365 10.38 17.69 -10.35
N LYS A 366 11.59 18.14 -10.65
CA LYS A 366 11.99 18.51 -12.02
C LYS A 366 11.94 17.35 -13.02
N GLY A 367 11.86 16.12 -12.51
CA GLY A 367 11.69 14.91 -13.32
C GLY A 367 10.27 14.63 -13.77
N LEU A 368 9.26 15.25 -13.16
CA LEU A 368 7.85 15.05 -13.50
C LEU A 368 7.53 15.61 -14.89
N SER A 369 7.05 14.74 -15.77
CA SER A 369 6.64 15.12 -17.13
C SER A 369 5.15 14.89 -17.38
N ASP A 370 4.58 13.83 -16.80
CA ASP A 370 3.19 13.43 -17.02
C ASP A 370 2.20 14.47 -16.46
N PRO A 371 1.18 14.91 -17.26
CA PRO A 371 0.23 15.94 -16.83
C PRO A 371 -0.65 15.50 -15.64
N ASN A 372 -1.06 14.23 -15.59
CA ASN A 372 -1.91 13.72 -14.52
C ASN A 372 -1.13 13.61 -13.22
N THR A 373 0.13 13.15 -13.27
CA THR A 373 1.02 13.11 -12.10
C THR A 373 1.28 14.52 -11.56
N LYS A 374 1.44 15.53 -12.45
CA LYS A 374 1.52 16.94 -12.05
C LYS A 374 0.23 17.45 -11.40
N ALA A 375 -0.94 17.01 -11.89
CA ALA A 375 -2.22 17.36 -11.28
C ALA A 375 -2.36 16.76 -9.88
N VAL A 376 -1.96 15.49 -9.68
CA VAL A 376 -1.91 14.86 -8.34
C VAL A 376 -0.96 15.63 -7.42
N GLN A 377 0.23 16.02 -7.89
CA GLN A 377 1.18 16.79 -7.10
C GLN A 377 0.60 18.17 -6.69
N ALA A 378 -0.10 18.83 -7.61
CA ALA A 378 -0.74 20.11 -7.32
C ALA A 378 -1.82 20.00 -6.24
N GLN A 379 -2.64 18.92 -6.28
CA GLN A 379 -3.62 18.63 -5.23
C GLN A 379 -2.95 18.38 -3.88
N LEU A 380 -1.88 17.58 -3.84
CA LEU A 380 -1.12 17.34 -2.61
C LEU A 380 -0.49 18.61 -2.04
N LYS A 381 0.04 19.49 -2.88
CA LYS A 381 0.59 20.79 -2.43
C LYS A 381 -0.48 21.73 -1.89
N GLY A 382 -1.70 21.67 -2.41
CA GLY A 382 -2.86 22.45 -1.97
C GLY A 382 -3.66 21.78 -0.83
N ALA A 383 -3.23 20.62 -0.36
CA ALA A 383 -3.98 19.87 0.65
C ALA A 383 -4.02 20.61 2.00
N THR A 384 -5.22 20.71 2.56
CA THR A 384 -5.47 21.32 3.88
C THR A 384 -5.53 20.27 4.99
N GLY A 385 -5.59 19.00 4.65
CA GLY A 385 -5.56 17.86 5.55
C GLY A 385 -5.14 16.60 4.80
N PHE A 386 -4.50 15.68 5.51
CA PHE A 386 -4.01 14.41 4.96
C PHE A 386 -4.41 13.25 5.88
N GLN A 387 -5.12 12.28 5.34
CA GLN A 387 -5.49 11.03 6.02
C GLN A 387 -4.72 9.87 5.38
N LEU A 388 -3.95 9.15 6.18
CA LEU A 388 -3.30 7.91 5.76
C LEU A 388 -4.35 6.82 5.51
N TYR A 389 -4.05 5.87 4.60
CA TYR A 389 -4.87 4.67 4.36
C TYR A 389 -5.34 4.05 5.67
N LEU A 390 -6.65 3.82 5.84
CA LEU A 390 -7.20 3.42 7.15
C LEU A 390 -6.67 2.06 7.62
N ASP A 391 -6.42 1.15 6.69
CA ASP A 391 -5.84 -0.17 6.97
C ASP A 391 -4.34 -0.12 7.36
N GLN A 392 -3.72 1.05 7.25
CA GLN A 392 -2.35 1.31 7.68
C GLN A 392 -2.30 2.26 8.88
N ALA A 393 -3.24 3.22 8.94
CA ALA A 393 -3.29 4.23 9.99
C ALA A 393 -3.68 3.65 11.36
N TYR A 394 -4.59 2.68 11.34
CA TYR A 394 -5.17 2.09 12.55
C TYR A 394 -4.41 0.84 13.01
N ASP A 395 -4.77 0.33 14.21
CA ASP A 395 -4.36 -1.02 14.60
C ASP A 395 -4.67 -2.02 13.49
N PRO A 396 -3.78 -2.98 13.22
CA PRO A 396 -3.97 -3.94 12.12
C PRO A 396 -5.32 -4.68 12.12
N ALA A 397 -5.85 -5.02 13.29
CA ALA A 397 -7.15 -5.69 13.39
C ALA A 397 -8.29 -4.74 13.01
N VAL A 398 -8.22 -3.48 13.45
CA VAL A 398 -9.21 -2.44 13.11
C VAL A 398 -9.15 -2.11 11.62
N GLY A 399 -7.94 -1.94 11.09
CA GLY A 399 -7.73 -1.67 9.66
C GLY A 399 -8.27 -2.79 8.77
N GLN A 400 -8.06 -4.05 9.16
CA GLN A 400 -8.63 -5.21 8.46
C GLN A 400 -10.16 -5.22 8.54
N GLU A 401 -10.75 -4.94 9.71
CA GLU A 401 -12.21 -4.89 9.87
C GLU A 401 -12.84 -3.76 9.03
N VAL A 402 -12.16 -2.62 8.88
CA VAL A 402 -12.62 -1.55 7.97
C VAL A 402 -12.72 -2.11 6.54
N ASN A 403 -11.68 -2.78 6.05
CA ASN A 403 -11.68 -3.40 4.72
C ASN A 403 -12.80 -4.43 4.58
N ASP A 404 -12.96 -5.32 5.55
CA ASP A 404 -13.96 -6.40 5.54
C ASP A 404 -15.39 -5.88 5.61
N SER A 405 -15.66 -4.96 6.52
CA SER A 405 -17.00 -4.39 6.69
C SER A 405 -17.46 -3.56 5.51
N VAL A 406 -16.55 -2.75 4.93
CA VAL A 406 -16.88 -1.95 3.74
C VAL A 406 -17.09 -2.86 2.52
N ALA A 407 -16.26 -3.90 2.35
CA ALA A 407 -16.47 -4.89 1.29
C ALA A 407 -17.82 -5.61 1.45
N ALA A 408 -18.23 -5.91 2.67
CA ALA A 408 -19.54 -6.52 2.96
C ALA A 408 -20.71 -5.56 2.63
N LEU A 409 -20.58 -4.26 2.87
CA LEU A 409 -21.55 -3.24 2.43
C LEU A 409 -21.64 -3.20 0.89
N ILE A 410 -20.50 -3.15 0.21
CA ILE A 410 -20.45 -3.15 -1.27
C ILE A 410 -21.07 -4.43 -1.86
N ALA A 411 -20.92 -5.56 -1.17
CA ALA A 411 -21.54 -6.83 -1.55
C ALA A 411 -23.03 -6.94 -1.15
N GLY A 412 -23.60 -5.94 -0.45
CA GLY A 412 -24.99 -5.91 -0.01
C GLY A 412 -25.28 -6.81 1.19
N SER A 413 -24.25 -7.23 1.95
CA SER A 413 -24.39 -8.14 3.10
C SER A 413 -24.33 -7.45 4.47
N LYS A 414 -23.96 -6.16 4.53
CA LYS A 414 -24.03 -5.32 5.74
C LYS A 414 -24.74 -4.00 5.45
N SER A 415 -25.44 -3.46 6.44
CA SER A 415 -25.96 -2.09 6.39
C SER A 415 -24.88 -1.08 6.79
N PRO A 416 -25.08 0.23 6.50
CA PRO A 416 -24.18 1.30 6.98
C PRO A 416 -23.92 1.27 8.49
N GLU A 417 -24.95 1.02 9.29
CA GLU A 417 -24.84 0.91 10.75
C GLU A 417 -24.01 -0.32 11.15
N GLN A 418 -24.23 -1.46 10.49
CA GLN A 418 -23.48 -2.69 10.78
C GLN A 418 -22.00 -2.54 10.47
N VAL A 419 -21.62 -1.74 9.45
CA VAL A 419 -20.22 -1.42 9.15
C VAL A 419 -19.58 -0.73 10.36
N THR A 420 -20.15 0.36 10.80
CA THR A 420 -19.60 1.17 11.89
C THR A 420 -19.62 0.43 13.24
N GLN A 421 -20.64 -0.36 13.51
CA GLN A 421 -20.74 -1.21 14.70
C GLN A 421 -19.67 -2.31 14.73
N SER A 422 -19.41 -2.96 13.59
CA SER A 422 -18.37 -3.99 13.50
C SER A 422 -16.99 -3.40 13.74
N ILE A 423 -16.67 -2.25 13.11
CA ILE A 423 -15.39 -1.56 13.30
C ILE A 423 -15.23 -1.15 14.77
N THR A 424 -16.28 -0.58 15.37
CA THR A 424 -16.29 -0.20 16.79
C THR A 424 -16.05 -1.39 17.72
N LYS A 425 -16.69 -2.53 17.44
CA LYS A 425 -16.48 -3.74 18.23
C LYS A 425 -15.03 -4.17 18.19
N THR A 426 -14.44 -4.29 16.98
CA THR A 426 -13.04 -4.68 16.82
C THR A 426 -12.08 -3.68 17.48
N ALA A 427 -12.35 -2.37 17.36
CA ALA A 427 -11.52 -1.33 17.99
C ALA A 427 -11.52 -1.41 19.52
N LYS A 428 -12.62 -1.85 20.14
CA LYS A 428 -12.68 -2.05 21.60
C LYS A 428 -12.00 -3.31 22.07
N GLU A 429 -11.82 -4.28 21.17
CA GLU A 429 -11.16 -5.56 21.46
C GLU A 429 -9.65 -5.51 21.17
N ALA A 430 -9.17 -4.60 20.31
CA ALA A 430 -7.76 -4.32 20.02
C ALA A 430 -7.17 -3.34 21.07
#